data_8b17f08296ecf51a76a7ab677fa1b6c6
#
_entry.id   8b17f08296ecf51a76a7ab677fa1b6c6
#
_cell.length_a   1.000
_cell.length_b   1.000
_cell.length_c   1.000
_cell.angle_alpha   90.00
_cell.angle_beta   90.00
_cell.angle_gamma   90.00
#
_symmetry.space_group_name_H-M   'P 1'
#
loop_
_entity.id
_entity.type
_entity.pdbx_description
1 polymer ?
#
loop_
_entity_poly.entity_id
_entity_poly.type
_entity_poly.pdbx_seq_one_letter_code
_entity_poly.pdbx_strand_id
1 'polypeptide(L)'
;MPDHDRQADIRKVAKILRDGNYSYDQSADLFKKARREVGLSPPDRSGQGSPERLSTEEQKAFLEAAYDRDGGRTGLMMRTLLETGARVSAFVKIRVEDIFFRDLEIRLRETKGEKPRDVPILSSLANELRLHVGERETGWLFRSRQGGHYSKRRVQQIVKDVAEEAGIQKRVYPHLLRHTVAQRLADEGMREELLQQFLGHEAPETTQRYYEPRRRHVKDAYKEAMGS
;
A
#
# COMPACT_ATOMS: atom_id res chain seq x y z
N MET A 1 35.54 20.29 7.02
CA MET A 1 34.82 20.20 5.74
C MET A 1 34.68 21.60 5.21
N PRO A 2 35.07 21.93 3.94
CA PRO A 2 34.87 23.28 3.43
C PRO A 2 33.37 23.58 3.45
N ASP A 3 33.04 24.77 3.90
CA ASP A 3 31.70 25.32 3.93
C ASP A 3 31.23 25.50 2.46
N HIS A 4 30.66 24.45 1.90
CA HIS A 4 30.18 24.47 0.52
C HIS A 4 28.91 25.31 0.51
N ASP A 5 28.92 26.42 -0.23
CA ASP A 5 27.75 27.27 -0.39
C ASP A 5 26.63 26.49 -1.11
N ARG A 6 25.86 25.78 -0.31
CA ARG A 6 24.71 24.95 -0.76
C ARG A 6 23.74 25.76 -1.62
N GLN A 7 23.66 27.07 -1.37
CA GLN A 7 22.78 27.97 -2.12
C GLN A 7 23.32 28.24 -3.53
N ALA A 8 24.64 28.34 -3.70
CA ALA A 8 25.27 28.47 -5.00
C ALA A 8 25.08 27.21 -5.84
N ASP A 9 25.15 26.02 -5.25
CA ASP A 9 24.93 24.76 -5.95
C ASP A 9 23.47 24.60 -6.36
N ILE A 10 22.50 24.97 -5.52
CA ILE A 10 21.08 25.00 -5.88
C ILE A 10 20.83 25.91 -7.08
N ARG A 11 21.48 27.09 -7.15
CA ARG A 11 21.35 28.01 -8.29
C ARG A 11 21.90 27.40 -9.58
N LYS A 12 23.04 26.70 -9.53
CA LYS A 12 23.62 26.00 -10.69
C LYS A 12 22.67 24.93 -11.22
N VAL A 13 22.13 24.11 -10.31
CA VAL A 13 21.15 23.06 -10.65
C VAL A 13 19.89 23.67 -11.24
N ALA A 14 19.35 24.72 -10.63
CA ALA A 14 18.17 25.41 -11.13
C ALA A 14 18.40 26.00 -12.55
N LYS A 15 19.60 26.50 -12.82
CA LYS A 15 20.00 26.98 -14.14
C LYS A 15 20.00 25.83 -15.16
N ILE A 16 20.63 24.69 -14.87
CA ILE A 16 20.65 23.51 -15.75
C ILE A 16 19.23 23.05 -16.09
N LEU A 17 18.35 22.95 -15.09
CA LEU A 17 16.97 22.52 -15.31
C LEU A 17 16.18 23.49 -16.19
N ARG A 18 16.41 24.80 -16.03
CA ARG A 18 15.76 25.85 -16.82
C ARG A 18 16.28 25.87 -18.25
N ASP A 19 17.61 25.88 -18.43
CA ASP A 19 18.23 25.95 -19.77
C ASP A 19 17.91 24.72 -20.60
N GLY A 20 17.77 23.53 -19.97
CA GLY A 20 17.38 22.28 -20.61
C GLY A 20 15.86 22.09 -20.75
N ASN A 21 15.05 23.04 -20.29
CA ASN A 21 13.57 22.96 -20.30
C ASN A 21 13.01 21.62 -19.77
N TYR A 22 13.62 21.10 -18.71
CA TYR A 22 13.23 19.81 -18.13
C TYR A 22 11.89 19.88 -17.42
N SER A 23 10.99 18.93 -17.72
CA SER A 23 9.78 18.71 -16.93
C SER A 23 10.13 18.16 -15.55
N TYR A 24 9.15 18.14 -14.63
CA TYR A 24 9.32 17.58 -13.28
C TYR A 24 9.81 16.11 -13.32
N ASP A 25 9.19 15.28 -14.15
CA ASP A 25 9.56 13.87 -14.27
C ASP A 25 10.95 13.68 -14.91
N GLN A 26 11.27 14.49 -15.93
CA GLN A 26 12.60 14.48 -16.56
C GLN A 26 13.69 14.95 -15.58
N SER A 27 13.41 15.93 -14.74
CA SER A 27 14.35 16.39 -13.73
C SER A 27 14.62 15.29 -12.68
N ALA A 28 13.61 14.54 -12.27
CA ALA A 28 13.77 13.42 -11.35
C ALA A 28 14.66 12.30 -11.93
N ASP A 29 14.50 11.96 -13.23
CA ASP A 29 15.35 10.99 -13.92
C ASP A 29 16.79 11.49 -14.08
N LEU A 30 16.95 12.77 -14.46
CA LEU A 30 18.27 13.41 -14.53
C LEU A 30 19.02 13.30 -13.19
N PHE A 31 18.37 13.62 -12.08
CA PHE A 31 18.98 13.50 -10.75
C PHE A 31 19.32 12.06 -10.37
N LYS A 32 18.49 11.11 -10.77
CA LYS A 32 18.77 9.68 -10.56
C LYS A 32 20.03 9.24 -11.30
N LYS A 33 20.17 9.66 -12.55
CA LYS A 33 21.36 9.37 -13.39
C LYS A 33 22.60 10.07 -12.86
N ALA A 34 22.51 11.36 -12.51
CA ALA A 34 23.63 12.12 -11.97
C ALA A 34 24.17 11.51 -10.68
N ARG A 35 23.28 11.06 -9.75
CA ARG A 35 23.73 10.35 -8.53
C ARG A 35 24.48 9.08 -8.85
N ARG A 36 24.03 8.31 -9.84
CA ARG A 36 24.71 7.08 -10.27
C ARG A 36 26.11 7.38 -10.88
N GLU A 37 26.21 8.43 -11.68
CA GLU A 37 27.46 8.87 -12.31
C GLU A 37 28.55 9.22 -11.29
N VAL A 38 28.15 9.88 -10.20
CA VAL A 38 29.07 10.27 -9.11
C VAL A 38 29.18 9.21 -8.00
N GLY A 39 28.69 7.99 -8.23
CA GLY A 39 28.78 6.88 -7.28
C GLY A 39 27.92 7.05 -6.02
N LEU A 40 26.97 8.01 -6.02
CA LEU A 40 26.03 8.19 -4.91
C LEU A 40 24.91 7.16 -5.02
N SER A 41 25.06 6.06 -4.31
CA SER A 41 23.99 5.11 -4.08
C SER A 41 23.06 5.60 -2.97
N PRO A 42 21.76 5.25 -3.01
CA PRO A 42 20.92 5.41 -1.83
C PRO A 42 21.60 4.76 -0.62
N PRO A 43 21.48 5.33 0.59
CA PRO A 43 22.02 4.68 1.77
C PRO A 43 21.54 3.24 1.81
N ASP A 44 22.48 2.33 2.07
CA ASP A 44 22.17 0.92 2.22
C ASP A 44 21.19 0.75 3.38
N ARG A 45 19.97 0.37 3.07
CA ARG A 45 18.92 0.09 4.05
C ARG A 45 18.84 -1.39 4.42
N SER A 46 19.80 -2.19 3.98
CA SER A 46 19.87 -3.63 4.30
C SER A 46 20.05 -3.92 5.79
N GLY A 47 20.42 -2.91 6.60
CA GLY A 47 20.47 -3.01 8.06
C GLY A 47 19.22 -2.50 8.79
N GLN A 48 18.25 -1.92 8.09
CA GLN A 48 16.94 -1.62 8.67
C GLN A 48 16.09 -2.87 8.53
N GLY A 49 15.75 -3.49 9.67
CA GLY A 49 14.95 -4.72 9.77
C GLY A 49 13.74 -4.73 8.84
N SER A 50 13.13 -5.91 8.66
CA SER A 50 11.95 -6.14 7.80
C SER A 50 11.05 -4.91 7.76
N PRO A 51 10.55 -4.48 6.58
CA PRO A 51 9.75 -3.26 6.48
C PRO A 51 8.68 -3.26 7.58
N GLU A 52 8.59 -2.16 8.32
CA GLU A 52 7.63 -2.03 9.42
C GLU A 52 6.26 -2.53 8.95
N ARG A 53 5.67 -3.42 9.71
CA ARG A 53 4.31 -3.92 9.49
C ARG A 53 3.55 -3.92 10.81
N LEU A 54 2.25 -3.99 10.75
CA LEU A 54 1.45 -4.25 11.93
C LEU A 54 1.59 -5.73 12.32
N SER A 55 1.82 -6.00 13.61
CA SER A 55 1.69 -7.36 14.15
C SER A 55 0.24 -7.83 14.07
N THR A 56 0.00 -9.11 14.33
CA THR A 56 -1.37 -9.66 14.37
C THR A 56 -2.21 -8.98 15.46
N GLU A 57 -1.61 -8.72 16.62
CA GLU A 57 -2.24 -8.04 17.74
C GLU A 57 -2.56 -6.59 17.41
N GLU A 58 -1.62 -5.88 16.77
CA GLU A 58 -1.83 -4.51 16.32
C GLU A 58 -2.90 -4.41 15.22
N GLN A 59 -2.96 -5.38 14.29
CA GLN A 59 -4.03 -5.43 13.28
C GLN A 59 -5.39 -5.61 13.93
N LYS A 60 -5.48 -6.49 14.95
CA LYS A 60 -6.71 -6.73 15.70
C LYS A 60 -7.13 -5.46 16.43
N ALA A 61 -6.25 -4.87 17.23
CA ALA A 61 -6.52 -3.62 17.95
C ALA A 61 -6.92 -2.47 17.00
N PHE A 62 -6.24 -2.36 15.85
CA PHE A 62 -6.55 -1.37 14.82
C PHE A 62 -7.97 -1.54 14.26
N LEU A 63 -8.38 -2.77 13.95
CA LEU A 63 -9.72 -3.04 13.44
C LEU A 63 -10.78 -2.86 14.52
N GLU A 64 -10.54 -3.29 15.76
CA GLU A 64 -11.45 -3.08 16.90
C GLU A 64 -11.72 -1.58 17.09
N ALA A 65 -10.68 -0.76 17.22
CA ALA A 65 -10.84 0.70 17.33
C ALA A 65 -11.56 1.31 16.12
N ALA A 66 -11.32 0.80 14.91
CA ALA A 66 -11.99 1.26 13.71
C ALA A 66 -13.48 0.93 13.70
N TYR A 67 -13.88 -0.28 14.19
CA TYR A 67 -15.28 -0.71 14.24
C TYR A 67 -16.07 0.01 15.34
N ASP A 68 -15.43 0.45 16.41
CA ASP A 68 -16.06 1.24 17.46
C ASP A 68 -16.50 2.66 16.99
N ARG A 69 -16.03 3.06 15.80
CA ARG A 69 -16.37 4.37 15.20
C ARG A 69 -17.55 4.27 14.24
N ASP A 70 -18.34 5.32 14.17
CA ASP A 70 -19.35 5.58 13.12
C ASP A 70 -20.31 4.39 12.87
N GLY A 71 -20.66 3.63 13.90
CA GLY A 71 -21.51 2.43 13.76
C GLY A 71 -20.88 1.35 12.87
N GLY A 72 -19.54 1.17 12.94
CA GLY A 72 -18.80 0.15 12.19
C GLY A 72 -18.38 0.55 10.78
N ARG A 73 -18.80 1.72 10.29
CA ARG A 73 -18.50 2.16 8.92
C ARG A 73 -16.98 2.37 8.72
N THR A 74 -16.32 3.00 9.67
CA THR A 74 -14.86 3.19 9.62
C THR A 74 -14.16 1.85 9.69
N GLY A 75 -14.65 0.90 10.50
CA GLY A 75 -14.15 -0.48 10.55
C GLY A 75 -14.19 -1.17 9.20
N LEU A 76 -15.33 -1.13 8.52
CA LEU A 76 -15.50 -1.69 7.19
C LEU A 76 -14.55 -1.03 6.16
N MET A 77 -14.36 0.30 6.24
CA MET A 77 -13.38 1.00 5.39
C MET A 77 -11.96 0.50 5.63
N MET A 78 -11.53 0.41 6.88
CA MET A 78 -10.17 -0.02 7.26
C MET A 78 -9.94 -1.49 6.93
N ARG A 79 -10.93 -2.34 7.16
CA ARG A 79 -10.90 -3.74 6.80
C ARG A 79 -10.78 -3.92 5.28
N THR A 80 -11.58 -3.22 4.50
CA THR A 80 -11.50 -3.26 3.02
C THR A 80 -10.11 -2.81 2.54
N LEU A 81 -9.57 -1.73 3.10
CA LEU A 81 -8.24 -1.23 2.73
C LEU A 81 -7.14 -2.25 3.08
N LEU A 82 -7.22 -2.87 4.26
CA LEU A 82 -6.25 -3.86 4.74
C LEU A 82 -6.34 -5.15 3.91
N GLU A 83 -7.55 -5.73 3.72
CA GLU A 83 -7.69 -7.01 3.02
C GLU A 83 -7.35 -6.92 1.52
N THR A 84 -7.72 -5.82 0.84
CA THR A 84 -7.43 -5.65 -0.58
C THR A 84 -5.99 -5.23 -0.89
N GLY A 85 -5.26 -4.74 0.10
CA GLY A 85 -3.94 -4.16 -0.12
C GLY A 85 -3.93 -2.99 -1.12
N ALA A 86 -5.08 -2.36 -1.35
CA ALA A 86 -5.22 -1.28 -2.33
C ALA A 86 -4.36 -0.06 -1.97
N ARG A 87 -3.77 0.59 -2.98
CA ARG A 87 -3.26 1.94 -2.77
C ARG A 87 -4.42 2.87 -2.43
N VAL A 88 -4.19 3.86 -1.57
CA VAL A 88 -5.23 4.81 -1.17
C VAL A 88 -5.90 5.50 -2.36
N SER A 89 -5.15 5.72 -3.46
CA SER A 89 -5.68 6.29 -4.72
C SER A 89 -6.68 5.38 -5.45
N ALA A 90 -6.49 4.08 -5.39
CA ALA A 90 -7.42 3.09 -5.93
C ALA A 90 -8.59 2.89 -4.96
N PHE A 91 -8.31 2.75 -3.67
CA PHE A 91 -9.31 2.55 -2.63
C PHE A 91 -10.42 3.61 -2.65
N VAL A 92 -10.07 4.90 -2.68
CA VAL A 92 -11.08 5.98 -2.70
C VAL A 92 -11.94 6.00 -3.96
N LYS A 93 -11.52 5.32 -5.01
CA LYS A 93 -12.23 5.23 -6.29
C LYS A 93 -13.08 3.96 -6.45
N ILE A 94 -13.10 3.07 -5.46
CA ILE A 94 -13.93 1.86 -5.52
C ILE A 94 -15.41 2.28 -5.57
N ARG A 95 -16.14 1.66 -6.48
CA ARG A 95 -17.58 1.86 -6.65
C ARG A 95 -18.34 0.60 -6.29
N VAL A 96 -19.64 0.73 -6.08
CA VAL A 96 -20.51 -0.41 -5.76
C VAL A 96 -20.49 -1.44 -6.88
N GLU A 97 -20.55 -0.97 -8.14
CA GLU A 97 -20.49 -1.79 -9.34
C GLU A 97 -19.14 -2.47 -9.60
N ASP A 98 -18.11 -2.15 -8.82
CA ASP A 98 -16.80 -2.81 -8.84
C ASP A 98 -16.74 -4.05 -7.92
N ILE A 99 -17.82 -4.37 -7.19
CA ILE A 99 -17.86 -5.49 -6.25
C ILE A 99 -18.59 -6.67 -6.89
N PHE A 100 -17.87 -7.75 -7.13
CA PHE A 100 -18.40 -8.98 -7.69
C PHE A 100 -18.73 -9.95 -6.53
N PHE A 101 -19.91 -9.77 -5.93
CA PHE A 101 -20.31 -10.53 -4.74
C PHE A 101 -20.39 -12.04 -4.93
N ARG A 102 -20.61 -12.53 -6.16
CA ARG A 102 -20.66 -13.98 -6.48
C ARG A 102 -19.27 -14.57 -6.53
N ASP A 103 -18.32 -13.81 -7.10
CA ASP A 103 -16.95 -14.23 -7.32
C ASP A 103 -16.06 -13.91 -6.11
N LEU A 104 -16.58 -13.16 -5.14
CA LEU A 104 -15.86 -12.66 -3.97
C LEU A 104 -14.63 -11.81 -4.36
N GLU A 105 -14.82 -10.87 -5.27
CA GLU A 105 -13.77 -10.02 -5.81
C GLU A 105 -14.16 -8.54 -5.79
N ILE A 106 -13.15 -7.67 -5.70
CA ILE A 106 -13.28 -6.23 -5.89
C ILE A 106 -12.37 -5.78 -7.02
N ARG A 107 -12.92 -5.11 -8.02
CA ARG A 107 -12.14 -4.45 -9.09
C ARG A 107 -11.49 -3.19 -8.59
N LEU A 108 -10.16 -3.17 -8.58
CA LEU A 108 -9.37 -1.98 -8.37
C LEU A 108 -9.04 -1.35 -9.72
N ARG A 109 -9.58 -0.16 -9.95
CA ARG A 109 -9.41 0.57 -11.21
C ARG A 109 -7.98 1.08 -11.35
N GLU A 110 -7.56 1.33 -12.58
CA GLU A 110 -6.23 1.86 -12.88
C GLU A 110 -5.91 3.14 -12.10
N THR A 111 -4.68 3.20 -11.60
CA THR A 111 -4.09 4.39 -11.01
C THR A 111 -2.63 4.51 -11.46
N LYS A 112 -2.01 5.68 -11.29
CA LYS A 112 -0.59 5.88 -11.66
C LYS A 112 0.29 4.79 -11.01
N GLY A 113 0.93 3.95 -11.81
CA GLY A 113 1.82 2.87 -11.39
C GLY A 113 1.12 1.59 -10.92
N GLU A 114 -0.16 1.39 -11.28
CA GLU A 114 -0.89 0.11 -11.10
C GLU A 114 -1.84 -0.12 -12.25
N LYS A 115 -1.84 -1.35 -12.78
CA LYS A 115 -2.85 -1.84 -13.73
C LYS A 115 -4.17 -2.13 -13.01
N PRO A 116 -5.31 -2.04 -13.72
CA PRO A 116 -6.58 -2.50 -13.18
C PRO A 116 -6.49 -4.00 -12.90
N ARG A 117 -7.09 -4.42 -11.78
CA ARG A 117 -7.10 -5.82 -11.37
C ARG A 117 -8.28 -6.13 -10.48
N ASP A 118 -8.69 -7.39 -10.48
CA ASP A 118 -9.66 -7.93 -9.55
C ASP A 118 -8.92 -8.56 -8.36
N VAL A 119 -9.34 -8.23 -7.15
CA VAL A 119 -8.68 -8.63 -5.90
C VAL A 119 -9.65 -9.48 -5.11
N PRO A 120 -9.30 -10.73 -4.73
CA PRO A 120 -10.16 -11.57 -3.92
C PRO A 120 -10.39 -10.98 -2.53
N ILE A 121 -11.58 -11.20 -2.00
CA ILE A 121 -11.97 -10.83 -0.64
C ILE A 121 -12.59 -12.02 0.08
N LEU A 122 -12.55 -12.00 1.40
CA LEU A 122 -13.21 -13.01 2.21
C LEU A 122 -14.74 -12.86 2.15
N SER A 123 -15.46 -13.99 2.23
CA SER A 123 -16.93 -14.00 2.26
C SER A 123 -17.50 -13.15 3.41
N SER A 124 -16.84 -13.10 4.54
CA SER A 124 -17.21 -12.25 5.67
C SER A 124 -17.16 -10.76 5.31
N LEU A 125 -16.11 -10.29 4.61
CA LEU A 125 -16.04 -8.91 4.12
C LEU A 125 -17.10 -8.65 3.06
N ALA A 126 -17.31 -9.58 2.12
CA ALA A 126 -18.36 -9.46 1.09
C ALA A 126 -19.75 -9.28 1.70
N ASN A 127 -20.08 -10.02 2.77
CA ASN A 127 -21.34 -9.88 3.48
C ASN A 127 -21.50 -8.50 4.16
N GLU A 128 -20.47 -8.01 4.83
CA GLU A 128 -20.50 -6.67 5.41
C GLU A 128 -20.64 -5.57 4.34
N LEU A 129 -19.93 -5.71 3.22
CA LEU A 129 -20.06 -4.80 2.09
C LEU A 129 -21.46 -4.85 1.49
N ARG A 130 -22.09 -6.02 1.39
CA ARG A 130 -23.46 -6.17 0.91
C ARG A 130 -24.45 -5.43 1.82
N LEU A 131 -24.31 -5.57 3.13
CA LEU A 131 -25.12 -4.81 4.10
C LEU A 131 -24.88 -3.31 3.98
N HIS A 132 -23.62 -2.90 3.81
CA HIS A 132 -23.27 -1.49 3.66
C HIS A 132 -23.81 -0.85 2.38
N VAL A 133 -23.79 -1.55 1.26
CA VAL A 133 -24.31 -1.03 0.00
C VAL A 133 -25.84 -1.05 -0.03
N GLY A 134 -26.48 -2.00 0.67
CA GLY A 134 -27.94 -2.17 0.66
C GLY A 134 -28.47 -2.35 -0.77
N GLU A 135 -29.46 -1.56 -1.16
CA GLU A 135 -30.09 -1.58 -2.50
C GLU A 135 -29.33 -0.78 -3.56
N ARG A 136 -28.18 -0.19 -3.21
CA ARG A 136 -27.39 0.59 -4.18
C ARG A 136 -26.72 -0.31 -5.20
N GLU A 137 -26.97 -0.09 -6.48
CA GLU A 137 -26.33 -0.79 -7.57
C GLU A 137 -25.10 -0.05 -8.10
N THR A 138 -25.03 1.26 -7.89
CA THR A 138 -23.95 2.11 -8.43
C THR A 138 -23.51 3.20 -7.47
N GLY A 139 -22.40 3.83 -7.80
CA GLY A 139 -21.84 4.98 -7.06
C GLY A 139 -20.66 4.60 -6.18
N TRP A 140 -20.14 5.57 -5.44
CA TRP A 140 -18.97 5.36 -4.58
C TRP A 140 -19.27 4.36 -3.47
N LEU A 141 -18.39 3.38 -3.27
CA LEU A 141 -18.55 2.40 -2.19
C LEU A 141 -18.64 3.12 -0.83
N PHE A 142 -17.67 3.95 -0.54
CA PHE A 142 -17.67 4.79 0.66
C PHE A 142 -17.90 6.25 0.27
N ARG A 143 -19.05 6.80 0.65
CA ARG A 143 -19.43 8.19 0.39
C ARG A 143 -18.93 9.10 1.51
N SER A 144 -18.37 10.24 1.19
CA SER A 144 -18.12 11.31 2.15
C SER A 144 -19.43 11.97 2.59
N ARG A 145 -19.38 12.81 3.63
CA ARG A 145 -20.56 13.58 4.08
C ARG A 145 -21.13 14.49 2.97
N GLN A 146 -20.30 14.88 2.00
CA GLN A 146 -20.72 15.72 0.86
C GLN A 146 -21.23 14.89 -0.33
N GLY A 147 -21.41 13.58 -0.18
CA GLY A 147 -21.93 12.67 -1.22
C GLY A 147 -20.90 12.20 -2.26
N GLY A 148 -19.71 12.82 -2.32
CA GLY A 148 -18.59 12.37 -3.16
C GLY A 148 -17.77 11.23 -2.53
N HIS A 149 -16.69 10.83 -3.17
CA HIS A 149 -15.72 9.91 -2.57
C HIS A 149 -14.88 10.62 -1.50
N TYR A 150 -14.26 9.84 -0.62
CA TYR A 150 -13.26 10.37 0.30
C TYR A 150 -12.03 10.90 -0.45
N SER A 151 -11.43 11.99 0.01
CA SER A 151 -10.09 12.39 -0.45
C SER A 151 -9.02 11.44 0.11
N LYS A 152 -7.93 11.27 -0.62
CA LYS A 152 -6.76 10.49 -0.14
C LYS A 152 -6.28 10.98 1.22
N ARG A 153 -6.20 12.31 1.38
CA ARG A 153 -5.78 12.95 2.65
C ARG A 153 -6.73 12.58 3.81
N ARG A 154 -8.05 12.55 3.55
CA ARG A 154 -9.01 12.18 4.60
C ARG A 154 -8.86 10.73 5.03
N VAL A 155 -8.65 9.80 4.09
CA VAL A 155 -8.39 8.38 4.43
C VAL A 155 -7.09 8.23 5.20
N GLN A 156 -6.02 8.95 4.81
CA GLN A 156 -4.75 8.96 5.56
C GLN A 156 -4.94 9.46 7.00
N GLN A 157 -5.76 10.50 7.18
CA GLN A 157 -6.07 11.01 8.52
C GLN A 157 -6.88 9.98 9.34
N ILE A 158 -7.89 9.34 8.75
CA ILE A 158 -8.67 8.30 9.43
C ILE A 158 -7.75 7.14 9.88
N VAL A 159 -6.86 6.67 9.01
CA VAL A 159 -5.89 5.61 9.36
C VAL A 159 -5.02 6.01 10.55
N LYS A 160 -4.56 7.26 10.57
CA LYS A 160 -3.77 7.80 11.68
C LYS A 160 -4.58 7.86 12.98
N ASP A 161 -5.78 8.45 12.92
CA ASP A 161 -6.64 8.61 14.08
C ASP A 161 -7.01 7.25 14.70
N VAL A 162 -7.34 6.26 13.88
CA VAL A 162 -7.63 4.88 14.32
C VAL A 162 -6.42 4.23 14.99
N ALA A 163 -5.23 4.42 14.43
CA ALA A 163 -4.01 3.86 15.01
C ALA A 163 -3.67 4.48 16.38
N GLU A 164 -3.91 5.78 16.55
CA GLU A 164 -3.74 6.49 17.82
C GLU A 164 -4.76 5.97 18.85
N GLU A 165 -6.03 5.79 18.48
CA GLU A 165 -7.07 5.22 19.34
C GLU A 165 -6.80 3.76 19.72
N ALA A 166 -6.22 2.97 18.81
CA ALA A 166 -5.78 1.60 19.05
C ALA A 166 -4.51 1.50 19.94
N GLY A 167 -3.92 2.64 20.35
CA GLY A 167 -2.70 2.67 21.15
C GLY A 167 -1.44 2.21 20.42
N ILE A 168 -1.45 2.21 19.09
CA ILE A 168 -0.29 1.76 18.27
C ILE A 168 0.76 2.86 18.25
N GLN A 169 1.94 2.58 18.81
CA GLN A 169 3.01 3.56 19.00
C GLN A 169 3.74 3.94 17.69
N LYS A 170 3.78 3.04 16.71
CA LYS A 170 4.41 3.31 15.42
C LYS A 170 3.50 4.14 14.50
N ARG A 171 4.12 4.84 13.55
CA ARG A 171 3.38 5.61 12.56
C ARG A 171 2.63 4.67 11.60
N VAL A 172 1.29 4.70 11.63
CA VAL A 172 0.44 3.93 10.71
C VAL A 172 -0.07 4.83 9.58
N TYR A 173 -0.02 4.31 8.35
CA TYR A 173 -0.47 5.00 7.14
C TYR A 173 -0.92 3.96 6.10
N PRO A 174 -1.71 4.31 5.08
CA PRO A 174 -2.29 3.33 4.16
C PRO A 174 -1.27 2.41 3.47
N HIS A 175 -0.07 2.93 3.18
CA HIS A 175 0.97 2.11 2.56
C HIS A 175 1.55 1.07 3.54
N LEU A 176 1.58 1.37 4.84
CA LEU A 176 1.94 0.38 5.87
C LEU A 176 0.91 -0.75 5.96
N LEU A 177 -0.39 -0.44 5.87
CA LEU A 177 -1.44 -1.46 5.83
C LEU A 177 -1.27 -2.39 4.62
N ARG A 178 -0.95 -1.83 3.47
CA ARG A 178 -0.64 -2.61 2.25
C ARG A 178 0.63 -3.46 2.45
N HIS A 179 1.68 -2.94 3.07
CA HIS A 179 2.87 -3.73 3.41
C HIS A 179 2.54 -4.86 4.37
N THR A 180 1.66 -4.61 5.32
CA THR A 180 1.22 -5.60 6.30
C THR A 180 0.55 -6.80 5.61
N VAL A 181 -0.41 -6.58 4.72
CA VAL A 181 -1.08 -7.68 4.01
C VAL A 181 -0.12 -8.37 3.03
N ALA A 182 0.70 -7.62 2.30
CA ALA A 182 1.67 -8.20 1.38
C ALA A 182 2.66 -9.13 2.08
N GLN A 183 3.21 -8.69 3.22
CA GLN A 183 4.13 -9.50 3.99
C GLN A 183 3.44 -10.73 4.60
N ARG A 184 2.19 -10.58 5.07
CA ARG A 184 1.42 -11.72 5.58
C ARG A 184 1.21 -12.78 4.49
N LEU A 185 0.79 -12.36 3.29
CA LEU A 185 0.58 -13.29 2.17
C LEU A 185 1.89 -13.99 1.75
N ALA A 186 3.01 -13.26 1.74
CA ALA A 186 4.32 -13.86 1.49
C ALA A 186 4.74 -14.84 2.59
N ASP A 187 4.51 -14.49 3.86
CA ASP A 187 4.80 -15.36 5.02
C ASP A 187 3.95 -16.65 5.02
N GLU A 188 2.72 -16.57 4.50
CA GLU A 188 1.80 -17.71 4.30
C GLU A 188 2.09 -18.51 3.02
N GLY A 189 3.17 -18.20 2.31
CA GLY A 189 3.64 -18.98 1.17
C GLY A 189 3.02 -18.60 -0.18
N MET A 190 2.34 -17.46 -0.30
CA MET A 190 1.88 -16.99 -1.62
C MET A 190 3.09 -16.78 -2.54
N ARG A 191 3.09 -17.38 -3.73
CA ARG A 191 4.18 -17.22 -4.70
C ARG A 191 4.34 -15.76 -5.15
N GLU A 192 5.57 -15.38 -5.46
CA GLU A 192 5.92 -13.99 -5.82
C GLU A 192 5.09 -13.46 -6.99
N GLU A 193 4.88 -14.26 -8.02
CA GLU A 193 4.11 -13.86 -9.21
C GLU A 193 2.65 -13.56 -8.86
N LEU A 194 2.05 -14.37 -7.95
CA LEU A 194 0.68 -14.16 -7.49
C LEU A 194 0.58 -12.92 -6.60
N LEU A 195 1.58 -12.68 -5.76
CA LEU A 195 1.63 -11.47 -4.93
C LEU A 195 1.82 -10.21 -5.80
N GLN A 196 2.60 -10.28 -6.88
CA GLN A 196 2.71 -9.20 -7.87
C GLN A 196 1.37 -8.86 -8.50
N GLN A 197 0.63 -9.89 -8.92
CA GLN A 197 -0.73 -9.72 -9.48
C GLN A 197 -1.68 -9.13 -8.45
N PHE A 198 -1.69 -9.67 -7.23
CA PHE A 198 -2.51 -9.17 -6.12
C PHE A 198 -2.23 -7.70 -5.82
N LEU A 199 -0.98 -7.30 -5.78
CA LEU A 199 -0.57 -5.92 -5.51
C LEU A 199 -0.66 -5.02 -6.75
N GLY A 200 -0.69 -5.56 -7.97
CA GLY A 200 -0.68 -4.81 -9.23
C GLY A 200 0.64 -4.07 -9.47
N HIS A 201 1.76 -4.68 -9.13
CA HIS A 201 3.08 -4.11 -9.38
C HIS A 201 3.48 -4.30 -10.84
N GLU A 202 3.94 -3.24 -11.49
CA GLU A 202 4.47 -3.31 -12.86
C GLU A 202 5.92 -3.83 -12.90
N ALA A 203 6.68 -3.62 -11.82
CA ALA A 203 8.09 -4.03 -11.73
C ALA A 203 8.27 -5.12 -10.65
N PRO A 204 8.96 -6.24 -10.99
CA PRO A 204 9.25 -7.35 -10.06
C PRO A 204 10.00 -6.91 -8.81
N GLU A 205 10.98 -6.01 -8.94
CA GLU A 205 11.83 -5.53 -7.84
C GLU A 205 11.03 -4.96 -6.66
N THR A 206 9.80 -4.49 -6.91
CA THR A 206 8.93 -3.95 -5.85
C THR A 206 8.36 -5.06 -4.96
N THR A 207 8.22 -6.27 -5.48
CA THR A 207 7.66 -7.43 -4.75
C THR A 207 8.76 -8.27 -4.11
N GLN A 208 9.95 -8.38 -4.71
CA GLN A 208 11.08 -9.16 -4.21
C GLN A 208 11.42 -8.86 -2.74
N ARG A 209 11.25 -7.62 -2.29
CA ARG A 209 11.50 -7.23 -0.89
C ARG A 209 10.67 -7.98 0.15
N TYR A 210 9.58 -8.64 -0.24
CA TYR A 210 8.75 -9.47 0.64
C TYR A 210 9.27 -10.91 0.74
N TYR A 211 10.17 -11.32 -0.16
CA TYR A 211 10.69 -12.68 -0.29
C TYR A 211 12.16 -12.80 0.13
N GLU A 212 12.61 -11.98 1.09
CA GLU A 212 13.92 -12.22 1.69
C GLU A 212 13.95 -13.64 2.26
N PRO A 213 15.02 -14.44 1.94
CA PRO A 213 15.10 -15.82 2.37
C PRO A 213 15.18 -15.89 3.90
N ARG A 214 14.06 -16.15 4.54
CA ARG A 214 14.07 -16.51 5.97
C ARG A 214 14.55 -17.95 6.08
N ARG A 215 15.46 -18.21 6.99
CA ARG A 215 15.95 -19.57 7.28
C ARG A 215 14.82 -20.59 7.48
N ARG A 216 13.66 -20.14 7.95
CA ARG A 216 12.46 -20.95 8.14
C ARG A 216 11.89 -21.41 6.78
N HIS A 217 11.74 -20.54 5.80
CA HIS A 217 11.19 -20.89 4.49
C HIS A 217 12.08 -21.87 3.73
N VAL A 218 13.41 -21.72 3.82
CA VAL A 218 14.36 -22.68 3.23
C VAL A 218 14.22 -24.04 3.87
N LYS A 219 14.04 -24.08 5.20
CA LYS A 219 13.93 -25.32 5.97
C LYS A 219 12.61 -26.04 5.69
N ASP A 220 11.51 -25.30 5.57
CA ASP A 220 10.19 -25.82 5.28
C ASP A 220 10.11 -26.34 3.84
N ALA A 221 10.58 -25.57 2.85
CA ALA A 221 10.69 -26.00 1.45
C ALA A 221 11.60 -27.23 1.28
N TYR A 222 12.71 -27.32 2.03
CA TYR A 222 13.57 -28.49 2.02
C TYR A 222 12.84 -29.74 2.54
N LYS A 223 12.12 -29.62 3.66
CA LYS A 223 11.34 -30.72 4.23
C LYS A 223 10.24 -31.19 3.27
N GLU A 224 9.52 -30.24 2.66
CA GLU A 224 8.47 -30.54 1.69
C GLU A 224 9.04 -31.26 0.46
N ALA A 225 10.17 -30.78 -0.06
CA ALA A 225 10.84 -31.39 -1.21
C ALA A 225 11.43 -32.77 -0.91
N MET A 226 11.88 -33.00 0.32
CA MET A 226 12.53 -34.27 0.74
C MET A 226 11.56 -35.29 1.36
N GLY A 227 10.26 -34.93 1.49
CA GLY A 227 9.20 -35.91 1.84
C GLY A 227 9.22 -36.37 3.30
N SER A 228 9.61 -35.51 4.22
CA SER A 228 9.58 -35.80 5.68
C SER A 228 8.51 -35.03 6.42
#